data_9c5059f2ae1c93a6baa395e49690b943
#
_entry.id   9c5059f2ae1c93a6baa395e49690b943
#
_cell.length_a   1.000
_cell.length_b   1.000
_cell.length_c   1.000
_cell.angle_alpha   90.00
_cell.angle_beta   90.00
_cell.angle_gamma   90.00
#
_symmetry.space_group_name_H-M   'P 1'
#
loop_
_entity.id
_entity.type
_entity.pdbx_description
1 polymer ?
#
loop_
_entity_poly.entity_id
_entity_poly.type
_entity_poly.pdbx_seq_one_letter_code
_entity_poly.pdbx_strand_id
1 'polypeptide(L)'
;MKKSAEYILSAYSFIKEYPLEKLLDIGYQSKEGDPIPSFEENDLIQLCHEARSIFEKEDNVLEINDDLIIVGDIHGSFHDLLRILKYVQENDNKVLFLGDYVDRGDFSLECITILFSFKVLYPNNFFLLRGNHEFDTMCNQYGFKDEIINYHKPGKIK
;
A
#
# COMPACT_ATOMS: atom_id res chain seq x y z
N MET A 1 4.30 -17.34 -8.71
CA MET A 1 3.18 -17.68 -7.79
C MET A 1 2.82 -16.42 -7.02
N LYS A 2 1.54 -15.98 -7.05
CA LYS A 2 1.10 -14.71 -6.43
C LYS A 2 0.56 -14.90 -4.99
N LYS A 3 1.15 -15.86 -4.23
CA LYS A 3 0.57 -16.33 -2.96
C LYS A 3 0.59 -15.28 -1.85
N SER A 4 1.67 -14.51 -1.74
CA SER A 4 1.78 -13.51 -0.67
C SER A 4 0.88 -12.31 -0.94
N ALA A 5 0.81 -11.83 -2.20
CA ALA A 5 -0.12 -10.77 -2.57
C ALA A 5 -1.59 -11.16 -2.32
N GLU A 6 -2.00 -12.39 -2.67
CA GLU A 6 -3.36 -12.88 -2.42
C GLU A 6 -3.68 -12.97 -0.92
N TYR A 7 -2.75 -13.52 -0.14
CA TYR A 7 -2.88 -13.63 1.31
C TYR A 7 -3.00 -12.24 1.96
N ILE A 8 -2.08 -11.34 1.64
CA ILE A 8 -2.06 -9.98 2.19
C ILE A 8 -3.34 -9.23 1.81
N LEU A 9 -3.74 -9.25 0.54
CA LEU A 9 -4.94 -8.53 0.12
C LEU A 9 -6.22 -9.10 0.73
N SER A 10 -6.27 -10.40 1.01
CA SER A 10 -7.41 -11.00 1.71
C SER A 10 -7.60 -10.44 3.12
N ALA A 11 -6.52 -10.10 3.82
CA ALA A 11 -6.57 -9.47 5.13
C ALA A 11 -7.13 -8.03 5.08
N TYR A 12 -7.08 -7.40 3.90
CA TYR A 12 -7.66 -6.07 3.65
C TYR A 12 -9.04 -6.12 2.98
N SER A 13 -9.72 -7.27 2.98
CA SER A 13 -11.07 -7.43 2.36
C SER A 13 -12.10 -6.45 2.93
N PHE A 14 -11.94 -6.05 4.19
CA PHE A 14 -12.79 -5.07 4.87
C PHE A 14 -12.88 -3.71 4.15
N ILE A 15 -11.92 -3.36 3.28
CA ILE A 15 -11.98 -2.11 2.50
C ILE A 15 -13.28 -2.03 1.69
N LYS A 16 -13.73 -3.15 1.13
CA LYS A 16 -14.99 -3.21 0.38
C LYS A 16 -16.22 -3.21 1.30
N GLU A 17 -16.12 -3.89 2.43
CA GLU A 17 -17.24 -4.20 3.29
C GLU A 17 -17.60 -3.05 4.24
N TYR A 18 -16.57 -2.30 4.71
CA TYR A 18 -16.77 -1.27 5.72
C TYR A 18 -17.25 0.05 5.12
N PRO A 19 -18.17 0.74 5.81
CA PRO A 19 -18.49 2.12 5.48
C PRO A 19 -17.26 3.01 5.70
N LEU A 20 -17.26 4.17 5.03
CA LEU A 20 -16.11 5.08 5.03
C LEU A 20 -15.69 5.50 6.43
N GLU A 21 -16.65 5.76 7.30
CA GLU A 21 -16.43 6.19 8.68
C GLU A 21 -15.65 5.13 9.47
N LYS A 22 -15.98 3.86 9.28
CA LYS A 22 -15.29 2.75 9.95
C LYS A 22 -13.86 2.58 9.44
N LEU A 23 -13.59 2.88 8.16
CA LEU A 23 -12.23 2.84 7.62
C LEU A 23 -11.32 3.90 8.25
N LEU A 24 -11.86 5.02 8.72
CA LEU A 24 -11.10 6.08 9.38
C LEU A 24 -10.67 5.71 10.80
N ASP A 25 -11.32 4.74 11.43
CA ASP A 25 -11.04 4.31 12.81
C ASP A 25 -10.06 3.14 12.92
N ILE A 26 -9.71 2.51 11.79
CA ILE A 26 -8.79 1.37 11.76
C ILE A 26 -7.41 1.77 12.28
N GLY A 27 -6.87 0.98 13.21
CA GLY A 27 -5.56 1.20 13.80
C GLY A 27 -5.48 2.31 14.84
N TYR A 28 -6.53 3.10 15.04
CA TYR A 28 -6.59 3.97 16.21
C TYR A 28 -7.07 3.19 17.45
N GLN A 29 -6.52 3.51 18.62
CA GLN A 29 -6.87 2.87 19.91
C GLN A 29 -8.25 3.30 20.42
N SER A 30 -9.25 3.34 19.57
CA SER A 30 -10.63 3.39 20.03
C SER A 30 -11.02 1.97 20.47
N LYS A 31 -11.82 1.84 21.53
CA LYS A 31 -12.31 0.54 22.04
C LYS A 31 -13.07 -0.28 20.99
N GLU A 32 -13.30 0.25 19.80
CA GLU A 32 -14.11 -0.30 18.72
C GLU A 32 -13.31 -0.41 17.39
N GLY A 33 -12.04 0.05 17.33
CA GLY A 33 -11.23 0.01 16.11
C GLY A 33 -10.69 -1.39 15.83
N ASP A 34 -10.88 -1.89 14.62
CA ASP A 34 -10.22 -3.11 14.17
C ASP A 34 -8.71 -2.88 14.03
N PRO A 35 -7.88 -3.85 14.42
CA PRO A 35 -6.43 -3.72 14.28
C PRO A 35 -6.04 -3.72 12.81
N ILE A 36 -4.97 -2.97 12.49
CA ILE A 36 -4.36 -3.06 11.16
C ILE A 36 -3.73 -4.46 11.01
N PRO A 37 -3.96 -5.14 9.88
CA PRO A 37 -3.33 -6.43 9.63
C PRO A 37 -1.80 -6.34 9.69
N SER A 38 -1.16 -7.30 10.33
CA SER A 38 0.30 -7.45 10.37
C SER A 38 0.70 -8.75 9.69
N PHE A 39 1.90 -8.76 9.10
CA PHE A 39 2.39 -9.87 8.28
C PHE A 39 3.79 -10.29 8.73
N GLU A 40 4.12 -11.56 8.53
CA GLU A 40 5.45 -12.07 8.78
C GLU A 40 6.46 -11.51 7.78
N GLU A 41 7.70 -11.36 8.21
CA GLU A 41 8.79 -10.83 7.37
C GLU A 41 8.92 -11.57 6.04
N ASN A 42 8.79 -12.89 6.05
CA ASN A 42 8.88 -13.70 4.84
C ASN A 42 7.76 -13.40 3.83
N ASP A 43 6.55 -13.08 4.29
CA ASP A 43 5.44 -12.70 3.40
C ASP A 43 5.69 -11.35 2.75
N LEU A 44 6.24 -10.39 3.51
CA LEU A 44 6.59 -9.06 2.98
C LEU A 44 7.75 -9.15 1.98
N ILE A 45 8.79 -9.93 2.26
CA ILE A 45 9.90 -10.18 1.33
C ILE A 45 9.39 -10.83 0.05
N GLN A 46 8.55 -11.85 0.16
CA GLN A 46 7.99 -12.53 -0.99
C GLN A 46 7.09 -11.59 -1.82
N LEU A 47 6.28 -10.74 -1.18
CA LEU A 47 5.52 -9.71 -1.88
C LEU A 47 6.43 -8.76 -2.68
N CYS A 48 7.55 -8.32 -2.11
CA CYS A 48 8.53 -7.50 -2.82
C CYS A 48 9.06 -8.20 -4.06
N HIS A 49 9.36 -9.51 -3.99
CA HIS A 49 9.80 -10.30 -5.16
C HIS A 49 8.68 -10.43 -6.21
N GLU A 50 7.45 -10.64 -5.78
CA GLU A 50 6.29 -10.71 -6.68
C GLU A 50 6.08 -9.36 -7.41
N ALA A 51 6.10 -8.23 -6.68
CA ALA A 51 5.97 -6.90 -7.24
C ALA A 51 7.12 -6.57 -8.20
N ARG A 52 8.37 -6.85 -7.79
CA ARG A 52 9.55 -6.69 -8.63
C ARG A 52 9.39 -7.40 -9.97
N SER A 53 8.93 -8.64 -9.97
CA SER A 53 8.76 -9.43 -11.21
C SER A 53 7.69 -8.86 -12.15
N ILE A 54 6.77 -8.04 -11.66
CA ILE A 54 5.81 -7.29 -12.49
C ILE A 54 6.51 -6.05 -13.07
N PHE A 55 7.13 -5.21 -12.20
CA PHE A 55 7.81 -3.99 -12.64
C PHE A 55 8.92 -4.24 -13.66
N GLU A 56 9.69 -5.32 -13.53
CA GLU A 56 10.76 -5.68 -14.49
C GLU A 56 10.25 -5.99 -15.90
N LYS A 57 8.94 -6.22 -16.07
CA LYS A 57 8.30 -6.50 -17.36
C LYS A 57 7.60 -5.29 -17.95
N GLU A 58 7.47 -4.23 -17.19
CA GLU A 58 6.87 -2.98 -17.66
C GLU A 58 7.87 -2.15 -18.43
N ASP A 59 7.40 -1.46 -19.47
CA ASP A 59 8.20 -0.49 -20.20
C ASP A 59 8.53 0.72 -19.33
N ASN A 60 9.65 1.39 -19.61
CA ASN A 60 10.04 2.62 -18.92
C ASN A 60 9.07 3.78 -19.18
N VAL A 61 8.34 3.72 -20.26
CA VAL A 61 7.26 4.66 -20.61
C VAL A 61 5.99 3.86 -20.84
N LEU A 62 4.99 4.09 -20.00
CA LEU A 62 3.69 3.45 -20.12
C LEU A 62 2.73 4.38 -20.87
N GLU A 63 2.11 3.86 -21.91
CA GLU A 63 1.01 4.54 -22.61
C GLU A 63 -0.32 3.97 -22.11
N ILE A 64 -1.11 4.82 -21.44
CA ILE A 64 -2.40 4.44 -20.88
C ILE A 64 -3.48 5.23 -21.61
N ASN A 65 -4.32 4.54 -22.37
CA ASN A 65 -5.36 5.15 -23.20
C ASN A 65 -6.76 5.04 -22.58
N ASP A 66 -6.83 4.74 -21.29
CA ASP A 66 -8.07 4.59 -20.55
C ASP A 66 -8.29 5.78 -19.61
N ASP A 67 -9.54 5.99 -19.23
CA ASP A 67 -9.86 6.88 -18.12
C ASP A 67 -9.28 6.29 -16.82
N LEU A 68 -8.60 7.13 -16.05
CA LEU A 68 -7.99 6.71 -14.80
C LEU A 68 -8.05 7.79 -13.72
N ILE A 69 -8.01 7.34 -12.48
CA ILE A 69 -7.82 8.21 -11.32
C ILE A 69 -6.31 8.44 -11.15
N ILE A 70 -5.92 9.70 -10.97
CA ILE A 70 -4.53 10.06 -10.67
C ILE A 70 -4.44 10.44 -9.19
N VAL A 71 -3.51 9.79 -8.49
CA VAL A 71 -3.28 9.99 -7.06
C VAL A 71 -1.85 10.50 -6.86
N GLY A 72 -1.72 11.60 -6.12
CA GLY A 72 -0.42 12.15 -5.71
C GLY A 72 0.17 11.44 -4.49
N ASP A 73 0.96 12.20 -3.72
CA ASP A 73 1.70 11.72 -2.55
C ASP A 73 0.77 11.11 -1.50
N ILE A 74 1.21 10.00 -0.91
CA ILE A 74 0.52 9.29 0.17
C ILE A 74 1.24 9.46 1.50
N HIS A 75 2.57 9.36 1.49
CA HIS A 75 3.41 9.55 2.68
C HIS A 75 2.90 8.85 3.93
N GLY A 76 2.59 7.56 3.85
CA GLY A 76 2.12 6.78 4.99
C GLY A 76 0.73 7.18 5.51
N SER A 77 -0.06 7.95 4.76
CA SER A 77 -1.45 8.27 5.09
C SER A 77 -2.37 7.10 4.75
N PHE A 78 -2.34 6.08 5.61
CA PHE A 78 -3.03 4.81 5.37
C PHE A 78 -4.55 4.98 5.24
N HIS A 79 -5.16 5.81 6.08
CA HIS A 79 -6.61 6.03 6.05
C HIS A 79 -7.07 6.71 4.75
N ASP A 80 -6.31 7.67 4.25
CA ASP A 80 -6.61 8.29 2.94
C ASP A 80 -6.44 7.28 1.82
N LEU A 81 -5.40 6.44 1.88
CA LEU A 81 -5.23 5.35 0.93
C LEU A 81 -6.41 4.38 0.95
N LEU A 82 -6.91 3.98 2.13
CA LEU A 82 -8.09 3.11 2.22
C LEU A 82 -9.33 3.72 1.56
N ARG A 83 -9.54 5.03 1.73
CA ARG A 83 -10.65 5.77 1.08
C ARG A 83 -10.52 5.76 -0.43
N ILE A 84 -9.31 6.01 -0.94
CA ILE A 84 -9.01 5.99 -2.38
C ILE A 84 -9.24 4.58 -2.94
N LEU A 85 -8.71 3.55 -2.28
CA LEU A 85 -8.85 2.17 -2.71
C LEU A 85 -10.32 1.70 -2.71
N LYS A 86 -11.09 2.12 -1.71
CA LYS A 86 -12.54 1.87 -1.67
C LYS A 86 -13.22 2.47 -2.89
N TYR A 87 -12.99 3.75 -3.18
CA TYR A 87 -13.57 4.43 -4.33
C TYR A 87 -13.17 3.76 -5.66
N VAL A 88 -11.89 3.43 -5.82
CA VAL A 88 -11.37 2.74 -7.01
C VAL A 88 -12.06 1.40 -7.24
N GLN A 89 -12.25 0.61 -6.17
CA GLN A 89 -12.85 -0.72 -6.26
C GLN A 89 -14.37 -0.67 -6.48
N GLU A 90 -15.07 0.29 -5.87
CA GLU A 90 -16.53 0.45 -6.03
C GLU A 90 -16.92 0.91 -7.44
N ASN A 91 -16.04 1.61 -8.13
CA ASN A 91 -16.30 2.15 -9.46
C ASN A 91 -15.57 1.40 -10.57
N ASP A 92 -14.85 0.33 -10.26
CA ASP A 92 -14.03 -0.46 -11.21
C ASP A 92 -13.07 0.40 -12.05
N ASN A 93 -12.48 1.42 -11.42
CA ASN A 93 -11.61 2.37 -12.08
C ASN A 93 -10.17 1.84 -12.15
N LYS A 94 -9.43 2.30 -13.18
CA LYS A 94 -7.97 2.23 -13.19
C LYS A 94 -7.40 3.39 -12.39
N VAL A 95 -6.22 3.18 -11.79
CA VAL A 95 -5.57 4.19 -10.94
C VAL A 95 -4.08 4.27 -11.21
N LEU A 96 -3.59 5.49 -11.30
CA LEU A 96 -2.16 5.82 -11.38
C LEU A 96 -1.75 6.56 -10.11
N PHE A 97 -0.81 5.99 -9.38
CA PHE A 97 -0.13 6.66 -8.26
C PHE A 97 1.19 7.26 -8.72
N LEU A 98 1.45 8.51 -8.37
CA LEU A 98 2.61 9.26 -8.84
C LEU A 98 3.89 9.04 -8.02
N GLY A 99 3.84 8.20 -6.99
CA GLY A 99 4.96 7.93 -6.09
C GLY A 99 4.77 8.56 -4.71
N ASP A 100 5.85 8.63 -3.95
CA ASP A 100 5.90 9.17 -2.59
C ASP A 100 4.89 8.49 -1.64
N TYR A 101 4.97 7.16 -1.60
CA TYR A 101 4.09 6.31 -0.77
C TYR A 101 4.49 6.29 0.69
N VAL A 102 5.79 6.45 0.93
CA VAL A 102 6.45 6.22 2.23
C VAL A 102 6.99 7.50 2.83
N ASP A 103 7.52 7.39 4.04
CA ASP A 103 8.07 8.46 4.86
C ASP A 103 7.01 9.44 5.42
N ARG A 104 7.38 10.20 6.43
CA ARG A 104 6.61 11.25 7.12
C ARG A 104 5.42 10.74 7.95
N GLY A 105 4.56 9.90 7.39
CA GLY A 105 3.40 9.32 8.09
C GLY A 105 3.76 8.07 8.87
N ASP A 106 2.79 7.57 9.64
CA ASP A 106 2.99 6.49 10.61
C ASP A 106 2.77 5.08 10.04
N PHE A 107 2.27 4.97 8.79
CA PHE A 107 1.80 3.72 8.18
C PHE A 107 2.40 3.48 6.78
N SER A 108 3.68 3.81 6.60
CA SER A 108 4.34 3.69 5.29
C SER A 108 4.42 2.24 4.83
N LEU A 109 4.72 1.31 5.76
CA LEU A 109 4.81 -0.11 5.44
C LEU A 109 3.46 -0.69 5.03
N GLU A 110 2.39 -0.31 5.72
CA GLU A 110 1.03 -0.72 5.37
C GLU A 110 0.63 -0.17 3.99
N CYS A 111 0.93 1.09 3.71
CA CYS A 111 0.64 1.72 2.42
C CYS A 111 1.32 0.99 1.27
N ILE A 112 2.63 0.76 1.36
CA ILE A 112 3.35 0.10 0.28
C ILE A 112 2.98 -1.38 0.15
N THR A 113 2.70 -2.05 1.26
CA THR A 113 2.29 -3.46 1.28
C THR A 113 0.97 -3.67 0.54
N ILE A 114 -0.04 -2.84 0.82
CA ILE A 114 -1.33 -2.96 0.15
C ILE A 114 -1.24 -2.56 -1.33
N LEU A 115 -0.49 -1.51 -1.67
CA LEU A 115 -0.29 -1.07 -3.05
C LEU A 115 0.43 -2.12 -3.89
N PHE A 116 1.49 -2.75 -3.36
CA PHE A 116 2.18 -3.84 -4.05
C PHE A 116 1.27 -5.06 -4.24
N SER A 117 0.42 -5.37 -3.28
CA SER A 117 -0.54 -6.47 -3.41
C SER A 117 -1.54 -6.20 -4.55
N PHE A 118 -2.09 -4.99 -4.64
CA PHE A 118 -2.94 -4.59 -5.76
C PHE A 118 -2.19 -4.63 -7.09
N LYS A 119 -0.95 -4.11 -7.14
CA LYS A 119 -0.12 -4.14 -8.34
C LYS A 119 0.12 -5.55 -8.84
N VAL A 120 0.44 -6.48 -7.95
CA VAL A 120 0.69 -7.89 -8.31
C VAL A 120 -0.55 -8.57 -8.84
N LEU A 121 -1.71 -8.33 -8.23
CA LEU A 121 -2.95 -9.02 -8.60
C LEU A 121 -3.66 -8.36 -9.78
N TYR A 122 -3.57 -7.05 -9.89
CA TYR A 122 -4.27 -6.24 -10.89
C TYR A 122 -3.31 -5.31 -11.66
N PRO A 123 -2.27 -5.85 -12.33
CA PRO A 123 -1.18 -5.04 -12.94
C PRO A 123 -1.67 -4.09 -14.03
N ASN A 124 -2.79 -4.40 -14.66
CA ASN A 124 -3.38 -3.57 -15.73
C ASN A 124 -4.37 -2.51 -15.23
N ASN A 125 -4.63 -2.48 -13.92
CA ASN A 125 -5.54 -1.53 -13.28
C ASN A 125 -4.82 -0.61 -12.30
N PHE A 126 -3.70 -1.08 -11.70
CA PHE A 126 -2.90 -0.35 -10.74
C PHE A 126 -1.54 0.00 -11.33
N PHE A 127 -1.32 1.28 -11.60
CA PHE A 127 -0.07 1.81 -12.12
C PHE A 127 0.64 2.58 -11.00
N LEU A 128 1.90 2.23 -10.74
CA LEU A 128 2.69 2.81 -9.67
C LEU A 128 3.97 3.41 -10.23
N LEU A 129 4.11 4.73 -10.14
CA LEU A 129 5.38 5.41 -10.44
C LEU A 129 6.27 5.43 -9.20
N ARG A 130 7.54 5.76 -9.40
CA ARG A 130 8.50 5.93 -8.33
C ARG A 130 8.72 7.40 -8.04
N GLY A 131 8.37 7.85 -6.84
CA GLY A 131 8.67 9.20 -6.36
C GLY A 131 10.09 9.31 -5.80
N ASN A 132 10.44 10.50 -5.32
CA ASN A 132 11.77 10.73 -4.73
C ASN A 132 11.92 10.09 -3.34
N HIS A 133 10.83 9.85 -2.62
CA HIS A 133 10.87 9.18 -1.31
C HIS A 133 11.07 7.66 -1.40
N GLU A 134 10.94 7.05 -2.58
CA GLU A 134 11.28 5.64 -2.82
C GLU A 134 12.78 5.43 -3.15
N PHE A 135 13.63 6.44 -2.97
CA PHE A 135 15.09 6.27 -3.02
C PHE A 135 15.66 5.95 -1.63
N ASP A 136 16.67 5.09 -1.60
CA ASP A 136 17.29 4.61 -0.37
C ASP A 136 17.74 5.76 0.56
N THR A 137 18.31 6.83 0.00
CA THR A 137 18.75 8.01 0.76
C THR A 137 17.60 8.69 1.51
N MET A 138 16.44 8.79 0.87
CA MET A 138 15.26 9.43 1.47
C MET A 138 14.62 8.52 2.53
N CYS A 139 14.40 7.24 2.23
CA CYS A 139 13.89 6.25 3.19
C CYS A 139 14.72 6.17 4.48
N ASN A 140 16.03 6.39 4.39
CA ASN A 140 16.94 6.40 5.52
C ASN A 140 16.82 7.65 6.40
N GLN A 141 16.26 8.76 5.89
CA GLN A 141 16.24 10.06 6.57
C GLN A 141 14.85 10.45 7.10
N TYR A 142 13.78 9.95 6.47
CA TYR A 142 12.42 10.46 6.70
C TYR A 142 11.47 9.47 7.39
N GLY A 143 11.99 8.34 7.89
CA GLY A 143 11.29 7.51 8.85
C GLY A 143 10.93 6.10 8.40
N PHE A 144 10.82 5.81 7.09
CA PHE A 144 10.39 4.50 6.60
C PHE A 144 11.33 3.36 7.04
N LYS A 145 12.65 3.59 6.99
CA LYS A 145 13.62 2.60 7.48
C LYS A 145 13.43 2.27 8.96
N ASP A 146 13.22 3.29 9.80
CA ASP A 146 12.98 3.09 11.22
C ASP A 146 11.66 2.36 11.46
N GLU A 147 10.66 2.62 10.65
CA GLU A 147 9.38 1.91 10.68
C GLU A 147 9.58 0.42 10.43
N ILE A 148 10.30 0.03 9.37
CA ILE A 148 10.61 -1.36 9.03
C ILE A 148 11.40 -2.03 10.17
N ILE A 149 12.48 -1.41 10.67
CA ILE A 149 13.32 -1.96 11.74
C ILE A 149 12.51 -2.23 13.01
N ASN A 150 11.49 -1.41 13.26
CA ASN A 150 10.68 -1.50 14.46
C ASN A 150 9.37 -2.28 14.29
N TYR A 151 9.08 -2.78 13.11
CA TYR A 151 7.78 -3.37 12.76
C TYR A 151 7.35 -4.52 13.69
N HIS A 152 8.28 -5.42 14.05
CA HIS A 152 8.01 -6.56 14.93
C HIS A 152 8.46 -6.35 16.38
N LYS A 153 8.88 -5.15 16.78
CA LYS A 153 9.33 -4.93 18.18
C LYS A 153 8.12 -4.89 19.12
N PRO A 154 8.20 -5.62 20.27
CA PRO A 154 7.16 -5.54 21.29
C PRO A 154 6.95 -4.11 21.80
N GLY A 155 5.69 -3.68 21.90
CA GLY A 155 5.35 -2.36 22.48
C GLY A 155 5.01 -1.27 21.45
N LYS A 156 5.15 -1.51 20.14
CA LYS A 156 4.44 -0.70 19.15
C LYS A 156 3.02 -1.25 18.99
N ILE A 157 2.12 -0.72 19.80
CA ILE A 157 0.69 -0.78 19.48
C ILE A 157 0.50 0.27 18.39
N LYS A 158 0.30 -0.19 17.16
CA LYS A 158 -0.22 0.64 16.07
C LYS A 158 -1.72 0.73 16.17
#